data_ba5c78b34ec4fb0b2674c2c0d825443e
#
_entry.id   ba5c78b34ec4fb0b2674c2c0d825443e
#
_cell.length_a   1.000
_cell.length_b   1.000
_cell.length_c   1.000
_cell.angle_alpha   90.00
_cell.angle_beta   90.00
_cell.angle_gamma   90.00
#
_symmetry.space_group_name_H-M   'P 1'
#
loop_
_entity.id
_entity.type
_entity.pdbx_description
1 polymer ?
#
loop_
_entity_poly.entity_id
_entity_poly.type
_entity_poly.pdbx_seq_one_letter_code
_entity_poly.pdbx_strand_id
1 'polypeptide(L)'
;MTKLLQLERLPEVLLDCPATDLFANFPSPTLIHLNGRRKEPLFVSILLHGNETTGLLAIQKILKKYLDTELPRSLSLFLGNLEAARSQLRRLRGQVDYNRVWPGTEVASCPESEVMDSIVDIMRKRHVFASLDLHNNTGLNPHYACLNVLENKHLQLATLFGR
;
A
#
# COMPACT_ATOMS: atom_id res chain seq x y z
N MET A 1 10.62 -13.23 12.60
CA MET A 1 11.11 -12.07 11.78
C MET A 1 10.05 -11.77 10.74
N THR A 2 9.50 -10.57 10.74
CA THR A 2 8.56 -10.10 9.72
C THR A 2 9.32 -9.97 8.40
N LYS A 3 9.04 -10.82 7.41
CA LYS A 3 9.74 -10.84 6.13
C LYS A 3 8.82 -10.30 5.04
N LEU A 4 9.34 -9.40 4.19
CA LEU A 4 8.61 -8.92 3.02
C LEU A 4 8.44 -10.07 2.00
N LEU A 5 7.19 -10.41 1.68
CA LEU A 5 6.87 -11.29 0.55
C LEU A 5 6.79 -10.47 -0.73
N GLN A 6 7.42 -10.95 -1.81
CA GLN A 6 7.34 -10.31 -3.13
C GLN A 6 6.70 -11.24 -4.15
N LEU A 7 5.78 -10.71 -4.97
CA LEU A 7 5.09 -11.43 -6.02
C LEU A 7 5.15 -10.62 -7.32
N GLU A 8 5.39 -11.30 -8.45
CA GLU A 8 5.49 -10.69 -9.79
C GLU A 8 4.21 -10.91 -10.63
N ARG A 9 3.12 -11.32 -9.99
CA ARG A 9 1.82 -11.53 -10.62
C ARG A 9 0.68 -11.29 -9.64
N LEU A 10 -0.48 -10.98 -10.17
CA LEU A 10 -1.70 -10.82 -9.39
C LEU A 10 -2.19 -12.17 -8.85
N PRO A 11 -2.25 -12.37 -7.55
CA PRO A 11 -2.96 -13.53 -6.99
C PRO A 11 -4.47 -13.35 -7.15
N GLU A 12 -5.16 -14.30 -7.77
CA GLU A 12 -6.60 -14.21 -8.00
C GLU A 12 -7.41 -13.99 -6.71
N VAL A 13 -6.97 -14.62 -5.63
CA VAL A 13 -7.60 -14.47 -4.31
C VAL A 13 -7.69 -13.01 -3.85
N LEU A 14 -6.75 -12.15 -4.24
CA LEU A 14 -6.77 -10.73 -3.86
C LEU A 14 -7.98 -9.98 -4.42
N LEU A 15 -8.55 -10.43 -5.53
CA LEU A 15 -9.63 -9.73 -6.21
C LEU A 15 -10.93 -9.63 -5.39
N ASP A 16 -11.19 -10.64 -4.54
CA ASP A 16 -12.45 -10.76 -3.80
C ASP A 16 -12.27 -11.02 -2.30
N CYS A 17 -11.01 -11.26 -1.86
CA CYS A 17 -10.72 -11.59 -0.47
C CYS A 17 -11.02 -10.39 0.44
N PRO A 18 -11.84 -10.54 1.48
CA PRO A 18 -12.02 -9.51 2.49
C PRO A 18 -10.73 -9.29 3.29
N ALA A 19 -10.56 -8.09 3.86
CA ALA A 19 -9.36 -7.72 4.60
C ALA A 19 -9.04 -8.69 5.76
N THR A 20 -10.08 -9.22 6.39
CA THR A 20 -9.98 -10.19 7.51
C THR A 20 -9.32 -11.52 7.10
N ASP A 21 -9.45 -11.91 5.85
CA ASP A 21 -9.04 -13.22 5.35
C ASP A 21 -7.71 -13.16 4.58
N LEU A 22 -7.21 -11.95 4.30
CA LEU A 22 -5.95 -11.76 3.57
C LEU A 22 -4.77 -12.43 4.27
N PHE A 23 -4.72 -12.37 5.60
CA PHE A 23 -3.61 -12.97 6.37
C PHE A 23 -3.45 -14.47 6.16
N ALA A 24 -4.55 -15.19 5.89
CA ALA A 24 -4.50 -16.62 5.60
C ALA A 24 -3.79 -16.92 4.26
N ASN A 25 -3.87 -15.98 3.31
CA ASN A 25 -3.27 -16.11 1.97
C ASN A 25 -1.89 -15.41 1.89
N PHE A 26 -1.69 -14.38 2.68
CA PHE A 26 -0.48 -13.56 2.73
C PHE A 26 -0.03 -13.41 4.19
N PRO A 27 0.72 -14.38 4.73
CA PRO A 27 1.07 -14.41 6.17
C PRO A 27 2.15 -13.40 6.57
N SER A 28 2.53 -12.50 5.67
CA SER A 28 3.52 -11.44 5.88
C SER A 28 3.12 -10.20 5.09
N PRO A 29 3.68 -9.01 5.40
CA PRO A 29 3.60 -7.85 4.53
C PRO A 29 4.02 -8.22 3.12
N THR A 30 3.20 -7.86 2.14
CA THR A 30 3.33 -8.38 0.77
C THR A 30 3.41 -7.24 -0.24
N LEU A 31 4.40 -7.30 -1.13
CA LEU A 31 4.60 -6.38 -2.23
C LEU A 31 4.36 -7.11 -3.56
N ILE A 32 3.35 -6.67 -4.31
CA ILE A 32 2.92 -7.28 -5.56
C ILE A 32 3.29 -6.36 -6.71
N HIS A 33 4.02 -6.86 -7.69
CA HIS A 33 4.41 -6.13 -8.88
C HIS A 33 3.60 -6.60 -10.08
N LEU A 34 2.91 -5.65 -10.73
CA LEU A 34 2.14 -5.90 -11.93
C LEU A 34 2.69 -5.06 -13.07
N ASN A 35 2.93 -5.70 -14.21
CA ASN A 35 3.41 -5.01 -15.39
C ASN A 35 2.29 -4.20 -16.05
N GLY A 36 2.65 -3.09 -16.65
CA GLY A 36 1.76 -2.24 -17.44
C GLY A 36 2.52 -1.57 -18.59
N ARG A 37 1.78 -0.82 -19.40
CA ARG A 37 2.28 -0.15 -20.61
C ARG A 37 3.46 0.79 -20.31
N ARG A 38 3.33 1.63 -19.27
CA ARG A 38 4.43 2.47 -18.77
C ARG A 38 5.16 1.71 -17.69
N LYS A 39 6.49 1.62 -17.80
CA LYS A 39 7.31 0.72 -16.98
C LYS A 39 7.58 1.22 -15.56
N GLU A 40 7.77 2.54 -15.38
CA GLU A 40 7.95 3.15 -14.06
C GLU A 40 6.67 2.97 -13.25
N PRO A 41 6.69 2.20 -12.15
CA PRO A 41 5.47 1.82 -11.48
C PRO A 41 4.86 2.98 -10.68
N LEU A 42 3.54 2.95 -10.54
CA LEU A 42 2.86 3.60 -9.43
C LEU A 42 3.03 2.72 -8.19
N PHE A 43 3.58 3.23 -7.11
CA PHE A 43 3.56 2.55 -5.82
C PHE A 43 2.28 2.91 -5.07
N VAL A 44 1.59 1.90 -4.57
CA VAL A 44 0.39 2.09 -3.74
C VAL A 44 0.52 1.24 -2.50
N SER A 45 0.44 1.85 -1.32
CA SER A 45 0.32 1.14 -0.05
C SER A 45 -1.12 1.17 0.46
N ILE A 46 -1.55 0.04 1.00
CA ILE A 46 -2.86 -0.15 1.61
C ILE A 46 -2.73 -0.95 2.91
N LEU A 47 -3.69 -0.85 3.78
CA LEU A 47 -3.75 -1.61 5.04
C LEU A 47 -2.49 -1.42 5.92
N LEU A 48 -1.85 -0.23 5.91
CA LEU A 48 -0.85 0.10 6.94
C LEU A 48 -1.51 0.08 8.33
N HIS A 49 -2.79 0.43 8.36
CA HIS A 49 -3.67 0.17 9.50
C HIS A 49 -4.71 -0.87 9.12
N GLY A 50 -4.79 -1.95 9.88
CA GLY A 50 -5.58 -3.12 9.50
C GLY A 50 -7.09 -2.90 9.43
N ASN A 51 -7.63 -1.89 10.12
CA ASN A 51 -9.03 -1.51 10.08
C ASN A 51 -9.39 -0.49 8.96
N GLU A 52 -8.43 -0.09 8.13
CA GLU A 52 -8.62 0.88 7.06
C GLU A 52 -8.74 0.18 5.70
N THR A 53 -9.93 -0.33 5.39
CA THR A 53 -10.17 -1.26 4.28
C THR A 53 -10.54 -0.60 2.95
N THR A 54 -10.83 0.70 2.92
CA THR A 54 -11.26 1.42 1.71
C THR A 54 -10.22 1.32 0.58
N GLY A 55 -8.93 1.39 0.92
CA GLY A 55 -7.84 1.21 -0.05
C GLY A 55 -7.88 -0.16 -0.72
N LEU A 56 -8.13 -1.24 0.04
CA LEU A 56 -8.29 -2.59 -0.51
C LEU A 56 -9.46 -2.66 -1.49
N LEU A 57 -10.64 -2.17 -1.09
CA LEU A 57 -11.84 -2.19 -1.93
C LEU A 57 -11.63 -1.41 -3.23
N ALA A 58 -10.97 -0.26 -3.16
CA ALA A 58 -10.64 0.54 -4.34
C ALA A 58 -9.69 -0.21 -5.29
N ILE A 59 -8.64 -0.82 -4.78
CA ILE A 59 -7.68 -1.60 -5.56
C ILE A 59 -8.34 -2.83 -6.19
N GLN A 60 -9.14 -3.58 -5.45
CA GLN A 60 -9.89 -4.72 -5.98
C GLN A 60 -10.77 -4.31 -7.16
N LYS A 61 -11.51 -3.20 -7.02
CA LYS A 61 -12.36 -2.65 -8.09
C LYS A 61 -11.55 -2.26 -9.32
N ILE A 62 -10.38 -1.64 -9.13
CA ILE A 62 -9.50 -1.25 -10.23
C ILE A 62 -8.91 -2.48 -10.91
N LEU A 63 -8.38 -3.44 -10.15
CA LEU A 63 -7.77 -4.65 -10.71
C LEU A 63 -8.78 -5.48 -11.51
N LYS A 64 -10.00 -5.64 -11.03
CA LYS A 64 -11.08 -6.29 -11.78
C LYS A 64 -11.36 -5.64 -13.14
N LYS A 65 -11.28 -4.31 -13.21
CA LYS A 65 -11.48 -3.57 -14.48
C LYS A 65 -10.39 -3.89 -15.52
N TYR A 66 -9.20 -4.31 -15.08
CA TYR A 66 -8.05 -4.56 -15.94
C TYR A 66 -7.68 -6.04 -16.06
N LEU A 67 -8.58 -6.98 -15.71
CA LEU A 67 -8.30 -8.43 -15.80
C LEU A 67 -7.94 -8.86 -17.22
N ASP A 68 -8.68 -8.36 -18.21
CA ASP A 68 -8.55 -8.72 -19.61
C ASP A 68 -7.81 -7.65 -20.44
N THR A 69 -7.22 -6.65 -19.78
CA THR A 69 -6.55 -5.54 -20.46
C THR A 69 -5.27 -5.15 -19.73
N GLU A 70 -4.31 -4.64 -20.48
CA GLU A 70 -3.05 -4.17 -19.91
C GLU A 70 -3.27 -2.94 -19.01
N LEU A 71 -2.65 -2.94 -17.82
CA LEU A 71 -2.60 -1.75 -16.98
C LEU A 71 -1.95 -0.57 -17.74
N PRO A 72 -2.48 0.64 -17.61
CA PRO A 72 -1.88 1.81 -18.28
C PRO A 72 -0.46 2.13 -17.78
N ARG A 73 -0.13 1.71 -16.59
CA ARG A 73 1.18 1.82 -15.94
C ARG A 73 1.40 0.61 -15.03
N SER A 74 2.65 0.18 -14.89
CA SER A 74 3.04 -0.82 -13.90
C SER A 74 2.61 -0.38 -12.49
N LEU A 75 2.22 -1.34 -11.68
CA LEU A 75 1.77 -1.13 -10.31
C LEU A 75 2.66 -1.93 -9.35
N SER A 76 3.13 -1.29 -8.30
CA SER A 76 3.72 -1.94 -7.13
C SER A 76 2.77 -1.74 -5.96
N LEU A 77 2.02 -2.77 -5.62
CA LEU A 77 1.00 -2.75 -4.57
C LEU A 77 1.56 -3.35 -3.28
N PHE A 78 1.56 -2.59 -2.21
CA PHE A 78 1.98 -3.04 -0.89
C PHE A 78 0.77 -3.27 0.02
N LEU A 79 0.66 -4.50 0.52
CA LEU A 79 -0.29 -4.92 1.55
C LEU A 79 0.46 -4.91 2.89
N GLY A 80 0.13 -3.97 3.77
CA GLY A 80 0.89 -3.70 5.00
C GLY A 80 0.59 -4.64 6.16
N ASN A 81 -0.20 -4.17 7.11
CA ASN A 81 -0.46 -4.84 8.40
C ASN A 81 -1.62 -5.83 8.31
N LEU A 82 -1.42 -6.94 7.59
CA LEU A 82 -2.43 -7.96 7.36
C LEU A 82 -2.85 -8.70 8.64
N GLU A 83 -1.95 -8.82 9.61
CA GLU A 83 -2.26 -9.44 10.90
C GLU A 83 -3.24 -8.59 11.72
N ALA A 84 -3.06 -7.28 11.73
CA ALA A 84 -4.02 -6.37 12.33
C ALA A 84 -5.33 -6.32 11.54
N ALA A 85 -5.28 -6.46 10.20
CA ALA A 85 -6.46 -6.51 9.35
C ALA A 85 -7.35 -7.72 9.68
N ARG A 86 -6.75 -8.90 9.92
CA ARG A 86 -7.48 -10.08 10.39
C ARG A 86 -8.28 -9.80 11.66
N SER A 87 -7.75 -8.98 12.53
CA SER A 87 -8.37 -8.62 13.82
C SER A 87 -9.22 -7.34 13.75
N GLN A 88 -9.33 -6.72 12.59
CA GLN A 88 -10.02 -5.44 12.38
C GLN A 88 -9.52 -4.31 13.30
N LEU A 89 -8.25 -4.35 13.64
CA LEU A 89 -7.59 -3.37 14.50
C LEU A 89 -6.70 -2.44 13.68
N ARG A 90 -6.52 -1.22 14.13
CA ARG A 90 -5.52 -0.32 13.55
C ARG A 90 -4.13 -0.95 13.58
N ARG A 91 -3.75 -1.49 14.73
CA ARG A 91 -2.53 -2.29 14.97
C ARG A 91 -2.77 -3.24 16.14
N LEU A 92 -1.97 -4.27 16.26
CA LEU A 92 -2.03 -5.16 17.41
C LEU A 92 -1.45 -4.49 18.66
N ARG A 93 -1.80 -5.02 19.83
CA ARG A 93 -1.25 -4.52 21.10
C ARG A 93 0.27 -4.73 21.12
N GLY A 94 1.01 -3.66 21.39
CA GLY A 94 2.48 -3.67 21.42
C GLY A 94 3.14 -3.61 20.04
N GLN A 95 2.39 -3.68 18.95
CA GLN A 95 2.91 -3.53 17.60
C GLN A 95 3.21 -2.05 17.31
N VAL A 96 4.28 -1.78 16.58
CA VAL A 96 4.58 -0.44 16.09
C VAL A 96 3.56 -0.01 15.04
N ASP A 97 3.36 1.30 14.89
CA ASP A 97 2.50 1.82 13.83
C ASP A 97 3.26 1.80 12.50
N TYR A 98 2.79 1.00 11.54
CA TYR A 98 3.41 0.86 10.21
C TYR A 98 3.59 2.20 9.48
N ASN A 99 2.71 3.17 9.76
CA ASN A 99 2.81 4.51 9.18
C ASN A 99 3.79 5.43 9.93
N ARG A 100 4.57 4.92 10.88
CA ARG A 100 5.57 5.68 11.65
C ARG A 100 6.99 5.13 11.52
N VAL A 101 7.17 4.06 10.76
CA VAL A 101 8.45 3.34 10.65
C VAL A 101 9.07 3.38 9.25
N TRP A 102 8.62 4.31 8.41
CA TRP A 102 9.27 4.59 7.13
C TRP A 102 10.66 5.19 7.32
N PRO A 103 11.61 5.00 6.38
CA PRO A 103 12.94 5.60 6.45
C PRO A 103 12.90 7.12 6.70
N GLY A 104 13.78 7.60 7.57
CA GLY A 104 13.84 9.01 7.97
C GLY A 104 13.01 9.38 9.20
N THR A 105 12.36 8.41 9.84
CA THR A 105 11.72 8.59 11.14
C THR A 105 12.71 8.34 12.28
N GLU A 106 12.43 8.85 13.49
CA GLU A 106 13.26 8.67 14.68
C GLU A 106 12.98 7.34 15.42
N VAL A 107 12.17 6.47 14.85
CA VAL A 107 11.83 5.18 15.47
C VAL A 107 13.03 4.25 15.43
N ALA A 108 13.33 3.61 16.56
CA ALA A 108 14.39 2.60 16.63
C ALA A 108 14.12 1.44 15.65
N SER A 109 15.21 0.85 15.13
CA SER A 109 15.11 -0.29 14.21
C SER A 109 14.27 -1.41 14.81
N CYS A 110 13.31 -1.89 14.02
CA CYS A 110 12.41 -2.99 14.35
C CYS A 110 12.11 -3.79 13.08
N PRO A 111 11.52 -5.00 13.19
CA PRO A 111 11.23 -5.82 12.01
C PRO A 111 10.36 -5.10 10.96
N GLU A 112 9.45 -4.25 11.39
CA GLU A 112 8.57 -3.49 10.51
C GLU A 112 9.33 -2.36 9.78
N SER A 113 10.26 -1.68 10.45
CA SER A 113 11.11 -0.66 9.79
C SER A 113 12.04 -1.30 8.75
N GLU A 114 12.57 -2.49 9.01
CA GLU A 114 13.39 -3.23 8.02
C GLU A 114 12.59 -3.60 6.76
N VAL A 115 11.29 -3.90 6.91
CA VAL A 115 10.38 -4.10 5.76
C VAL A 115 10.22 -2.81 4.98
N MET A 116 10.00 -1.66 5.65
CA MET A 116 9.83 -0.36 4.97
C MET A 116 11.12 0.10 4.28
N ASP A 117 12.28 -0.12 4.88
CA ASP A 117 13.58 0.13 4.26
C ASP A 117 13.73 -0.69 2.97
N SER A 118 13.40 -1.98 3.03
CA SER A 118 13.44 -2.87 1.87
C SER A 118 12.51 -2.40 0.75
N ILE A 119 11.30 -1.95 1.09
CA ILE A 119 10.33 -1.41 0.12
C ILE A 119 10.89 -0.16 -0.55
N VAL A 120 11.42 0.78 0.22
CA VAL A 120 11.99 2.02 -0.33
C VAL A 120 13.15 1.72 -1.30
N ASP A 121 14.02 0.78 -0.95
CA ASP A 121 15.14 0.38 -1.81
C ASP A 121 14.65 -0.30 -3.11
N ILE A 122 13.64 -1.16 -3.02
CA ILE A 122 13.03 -1.78 -4.20
C ILE A 122 12.40 -0.70 -5.09
N MET A 123 11.67 0.26 -4.51
CA MET A 123 11.02 1.32 -5.27
C MET A 123 12.02 2.27 -5.93
N ARG A 124 13.12 2.58 -5.27
CA ARG A 124 14.23 3.34 -5.88
C ARG A 124 14.81 2.62 -7.09
N LYS A 125 15.10 1.31 -6.97
CA LYS A 125 15.63 0.48 -8.06
C LYS A 125 14.63 0.35 -9.23
N ARG A 126 13.33 0.36 -8.95
CA ARG A 126 12.27 0.30 -9.96
C ARG A 126 11.90 1.66 -10.54
N HIS A 127 12.56 2.74 -10.13
CA HIS A 127 12.30 4.12 -10.60
C HIS A 127 10.83 4.50 -10.48
N VAL A 128 10.27 4.37 -9.27
CA VAL A 128 8.84 4.63 -9.02
C VAL A 128 8.42 6.01 -9.54
N PHE A 129 7.31 6.06 -10.29
CA PHE A 129 6.76 7.29 -10.84
C PHE A 129 6.15 8.20 -9.77
N ALA A 130 5.36 7.61 -8.89
CA ALA A 130 4.71 8.27 -7.76
C ALA A 130 4.34 7.26 -6.68
N SER A 131 4.19 7.73 -5.45
CA SER A 131 3.77 6.93 -4.30
C SER A 131 2.46 7.45 -3.75
N LEU A 132 1.52 6.55 -3.47
CA LEU A 132 0.24 6.81 -2.84
C LEU A 132 0.09 5.90 -1.63
N ASP A 133 -0.27 6.48 -0.50
CA ASP A 133 -0.63 5.75 0.71
C ASP A 133 -2.11 5.97 1.00
N LEU A 134 -2.91 4.90 0.95
CA LEU A 134 -4.35 4.98 1.04
C LEU A 134 -4.81 4.66 2.46
N HIS A 135 -5.42 5.64 3.09
CA HIS A 135 -5.94 5.59 4.45
C HIS A 135 -7.43 5.87 4.51
N ASN A 136 -8.06 5.40 5.58
CA ASN A 136 -9.32 5.96 6.03
C ASN A 136 -9.06 7.05 7.06
N ASN A 137 -9.90 8.08 7.09
CA ASN A 137 -9.90 9.04 8.19
C ASN A 137 -11.09 8.82 9.12
N THR A 138 -10.99 9.33 10.34
CA THR A 138 -12.05 9.27 11.34
C THR A 138 -13.09 10.37 11.05
N GLY A 139 -14.36 10.01 11.07
CA GLY A 139 -15.47 10.95 10.89
C GLY A 139 -15.88 11.17 9.43
N LEU A 140 -16.84 12.08 9.24
CA LEU A 140 -17.37 12.46 7.92
C LEU A 140 -16.46 13.53 7.30
N ASN A 141 -15.45 13.12 6.58
CA ASN A 141 -14.51 13.99 5.89
C ASN A 141 -14.69 13.93 4.38
N PRO A 142 -14.49 15.03 3.63
CA PRO A 142 -14.34 14.95 2.19
C PRO A 142 -13.08 14.15 1.83
N HIS A 143 -13.01 13.68 0.59
CA HIS A 143 -11.76 13.14 0.06
C HIS A 143 -10.71 14.23 0.00
N TYR A 144 -9.50 13.93 0.45
CA TYR A 144 -8.38 14.86 0.42
C TYR A 144 -7.05 14.13 0.28
N ALA A 145 -6.02 14.86 -0.12
CA ALA A 145 -4.65 14.37 -0.14
C ALA A 145 -3.79 15.12 0.87
N CYS A 146 -2.97 14.39 1.64
CA CYS A 146 -1.89 14.94 2.44
C CYS A 146 -0.59 14.89 1.63
N LEU A 147 0.15 15.97 1.62
CA LEU A 147 1.42 16.09 0.92
C LEU A 147 2.55 16.30 1.94
N ASN A 148 3.60 15.50 1.84
CA ASN A 148 4.81 15.68 2.64
C ASN A 148 5.76 16.72 2.04
N VAL A 149 5.64 16.99 0.73
CA VAL A 149 6.47 17.94 0.00
C VAL A 149 5.60 18.80 -0.91
N LEU A 150 5.75 20.12 -0.84
CA LEU A 150 5.01 21.09 -1.64
C LEU A 150 5.76 21.43 -2.95
N GLU A 151 5.85 20.43 -3.84
CA GLU A 151 6.36 20.62 -5.20
C GLU A 151 5.22 20.54 -6.22
N ASN A 152 5.37 21.21 -7.36
CA ASN A 152 4.34 21.28 -8.40
C ASN A 152 3.83 19.89 -8.83
N LYS A 153 4.71 18.92 -9.00
CA LYS A 153 4.31 17.54 -9.37
C LYS A 153 3.43 16.86 -8.32
N HIS A 154 3.70 17.08 -7.01
CA HIS A 154 2.89 16.53 -5.93
C HIS A 154 1.55 17.26 -5.82
N LEU A 155 1.55 18.59 -5.97
CA LEU A 155 0.32 19.38 -6.00
C LEU A 155 -0.59 18.95 -7.16
N GLN A 156 -0.05 18.75 -8.38
CA GLN A 156 -0.81 18.23 -9.51
C GLN A 156 -1.41 16.86 -9.25
N LEU A 157 -0.64 15.94 -8.64
CA LEU A 157 -1.16 14.61 -8.25
C LEU A 157 -2.28 14.74 -7.22
N ALA A 158 -2.13 15.61 -6.23
CA ALA A 158 -3.12 15.79 -5.17
C ALA A 158 -4.45 16.32 -5.69
N THR A 159 -4.48 17.13 -6.77
CA THR A 159 -5.74 17.62 -7.37
C THR A 159 -6.65 16.52 -7.89
N LEU A 160 -6.14 15.28 -8.05
CA LEU A 160 -6.94 14.13 -8.45
C LEU A 160 -7.79 13.56 -7.29
N PHE A 161 -7.47 13.92 -6.04
CA PHE A 161 -8.09 13.36 -4.83
C PHE A 161 -8.97 14.35 -4.06
N GLY A 162 -8.95 15.63 -4.40
CA GLY A 162 -9.75 16.65 -3.73
C GLY A 162 -10.19 17.74 -4.71
N ARG A 163 -11.46 18.08 -4.68
CA ARG A 163 -12.05 19.24 -5.37
C ARG A 163 -12.74 20.12 -4.35
#